data_4d32214d5ae69e4f868f8b0699c514ac
#
_entry.id   4d32214d5ae69e4f868f8b0699c514ac
#
_cell.length_a   1.000
_cell.length_b   1.000
_cell.length_c   1.000
_cell.angle_alpha   90.00
_cell.angle_beta   90.00
_cell.angle_gamma   90.00
#
_symmetry.space_group_name_H-M   'P 1'
#
loop_
_entity.id
_entity.type
_entity.pdbx_description
1 polymer ?
#
loop_
_entity_poly.entity_id
_entity_poly.type
_entity_poly.pdbx_seq_one_letter_code
_entity_poly.pdbx_strand_id
1 'polypeptide(L)'
;MPSNVVIDGVEYQPANARRGPDPGRVGPPRVGIAVTTKDRHDTFLECLAKVIERTPPAFPVVVVDDGSKRPVCLDGWKGIPLPRRVPVIRHDTSKGIPAAKNASLTALMDLGVEHLFLLDNDCYPLTDDWWRPFVESPEIHLSAQFLDIDGPRKLHDITVLYDDGQHQAWSGQRGYCLYYHRSAIDAVGGFDPIYGVGLYEHSDLANRLYARGLTTWRYASPKDSDKLIESLDQRTAVDRTPLPDRQAQVRKNASLHNTRRAEGFDGYVEYRALRDIVLTCLYTSNVDPQRGTQMAPDPALLDTLTQSARPHPVVVLHDQLDAQDHDNVTYIQAPNTVNVYFQRWINAYRYLADNPDIGKVLVCDGTDVEILKPTELFDVPAGKLMVGAEHQIVGCPWMRNNHPDNKLREFLDEYHHEQLVNAGVLLGHRDDVMAFILDVIHTWHDIEMAAFHKASKGNGVGDMAVFNYVAYTRHRDKLIYGPGVTTMFKADERNTFSRIRHK
;
A
#
# COMPACT_ATOMS: atom_id res chain seq x y z
N MET A 1 -2.87 -32.34 -17.87
CA MET A 1 -2.66 -30.87 -18.02
C MET A 1 -3.61 -30.41 -19.10
N PRO A 2 -4.37 -29.33 -18.89
CA PRO A 2 -5.17 -28.79 -19.97
C PRO A 2 -4.24 -28.36 -21.10
N SER A 3 -4.58 -28.74 -22.34
CA SER A 3 -3.81 -28.40 -23.54
C SER A 3 -3.92 -26.90 -23.84
N ASN A 4 -2.83 -26.33 -24.38
CA ASN A 4 -2.85 -24.96 -24.87
C ASN A 4 -3.96 -24.78 -25.93
N VAL A 5 -4.64 -23.65 -25.90
CA VAL A 5 -5.67 -23.29 -26.87
C VAL A 5 -5.10 -22.25 -27.82
N VAL A 6 -5.22 -22.48 -29.13
CA VAL A 6 -4.78 -21.53 -30.17
C VAL A 6 -6.00 -20.88 -30.79
N ILE A 7 -6.07 -19.54 -30.76
CA ILE A 7 -7.13 -18.72 -31.37
C ILE A 7 -6.44 -17.67 -32.24
N ASP A 8 -6.78 -17.61 -33.51
CA ASP A 8 -6.23 -16.66 -34.49
C ASP A 8 -4.67 -16.62 -34.51
N GLY A 9 -4.02 -17.79 -34.32
CA GLY A 9 -2.58 -17.91 -34.27
C GLY A 9 -1.92 -17.48 -32.96
N VAL A 10 -2.69 -17.09 -31.94
CA VAL A 10 -2.22 -16.77 -30.59
C VAL A 10 -2.42 -17.99 -29.68
N GLU A 11 -1.34 -18.45 -29.07
CA GLU A 11 -1.38 -19.56 -28.12
C GLU A 11 -1.73 -19.05 -26.72
N TYR A 12 -2.78 -19.60 -26.13
CA TYR A 12 -3.22 -19.32 -24.78
C TYR A 12 -2.85 -20.50 -23.87
N GLN A 13 -2.09 -20.22 -22.82
CA GLN A 13 -1.69 -21.22 -21.84
C GLN A 13 -2.57 -21.13 -20.60
N PRO A 14 -2.94 -22.26 -19.97
CA PRO A 14 -3.63 -22.25 -18.69
C PRO A 14 -2.78 -21.53 -17.65
N ALA A 15 -3.43 -20.71 -16.81
CA ALA A 15 -2.73 -19.99 -15.73
C ALA A 15 -1.99 -20.96 -14.80
N ASN A 16 -0.73 -20.68 -14.53
CA ASN A 16 0.10 -21.48 -13.61
C ASN A 16 -0.31 -21.32 -12.14
N ALA A 17 -1.08 -20.29 -11.82
CA ALA A 17 -1.55 -19.98 -10.46
C ALA A 17 -3.06 -20.14 -10.36
N ARG A 18 -3.58 -21.33 -10.61
CA ARG A 18 -4.97 -21.62 -10.27
C ARG A 18 -5.13 -21.66 -8.76
N ARG A 19 -5.79 -20.66 -8.22
CA ARG A 19 -6.37 -20.78 -6.89
C ARG A 19 -7.83 -21.18 -7.05
N GLY A 20 -8.06 -22.47 -7.03
CA GLY A 20 -9.38 -22.97 -6.60
C GLY A 20 -9.67 -22.44 -5.19
N PRO A 21 -10.93 -22.49 -4.73
CA PRO A 21 -11.24 -22.19 -3.34
C PRO A 21 -10.26 -22.96 -2.46
N ASP A 22 -9.67 -22.29 -1.47
CA ASP A 22 -8.75 -22.92 -0.52
C ASP A 22 -9.43 -24.14 0.11
N PRO A 23 -9.00 -25.38 -0.22
CA PRO A 23 -9.72 -26.58 0.23
C PRO A 23 -9.64 -26.79 1.75
N GLY A 24 -8.87 -25.97 2.46
CA GLY A 24 -8.75 -26.00 3.93
C GLY A 24 -9.62 -24.96 4.63
N ARG A 25 -10.34 -24.11 3.91
CA ARG A 25 -11.11 -23.03 4.52
C ARG A 25 -12.54 -23.43 4.86
N VAL A 26 -12.85 -23.39 6.15
CA VAL A 26 -14.21 -23.56 6.68
C VAL A 26 -14.84 -22.18 6.87
N GLY A 27 -15.69 -21.75 5.95
CA GLY A 27 -16.45 -20.49 6.08
C GLY A 27 -16.97 -19.95 4.72
N PRO A 28 -17.97 -19.05 4.75
CA PRO A 28 -18.47 -18.42 3.54
C PRO A 28 -17.38 -17.53 2.89
N PRO A 29 -17.44 -17.32 1.55
CA PRO A 29 -16.51 -16.45 0.86
C PRO A 29 -16.64 -15.00 1.36
N ARG A 30 -15.50 -14.31 1.57
CA ARG A 30 -15.48 -12.89 1.94
C ARG A 30 -15.59 -12.03 0.69
N VAL A 31 -16.82 -11.74 0.29
CA VAL A 31 -17.14 -10.95 -0.90
C VAL A 31 -17.46 -9.52 -0.49
N GLY A 32 -16.98 -8.55 -1.26
CA GLY A 32 -17.31 -7.14 -1.08
C GLY A 32 -17.51 -6.41 -2.39
N ILE A 33 -18.35 -5.39 -2.36
CA ILE A 33 -18.76 -4.63 -3.54
C ILE A 33 -18.42 -3.15 -3.32
N ALA A 34 -17.80 -2.53 -4.32
CA ALA A 34 -17.63 -1.09 -4.38
C ALA A 34 -18.35 -0.51 -5.59
N VAL A 35 -19.07 0.59 -5.40
CA VAL A 35 -19.73 1.33 -6.48
C VAL A 35 -19.07 2.68 -6.62
N THR A 36 -18.50 2.97 -7.79
CA THR A 36 -17.90 4.28 -8.09
C THR A 36 -18.92 5.18 -8.79
N THR A 37 -19.00 6.44 -8.36
CA THR A 37 -19.94 7.41 -8.95
C THR A 37 -19.34 8.80 -9.12
N LYS A 38 -19.87 9.53 -10.10
CA LYS A 38 -19.63 10.97 -10.32
C LYS A 38 -20.81 11.59 -11.05
N ASP A 39 -21.42 12.64 -10.47
CA ASP A 39 -22.43 13.55 -11.04
C ASP A 39 -23.76 12.92 -11.52
N ARG A 40 -23.93 11.61 -11.57
CA ARG A 40 -25.14 10.91 -12.04
C ARG A 40 -26.00 10.41 -10.88
N HIS A 41 -26.48 11.35 -10.06
CA HIS A 41 -27.08 11.03 -8.75
C HIS A 41 -28.30 10.09 -8.84
N ASP A 42 -29.24 10.37 -9.75
CA ASP A 42 -30.49 9.57 -9.83
C ASP A 42 -30.22 8.17 -10.40
N THR A 43 -29.44 8.07 -11.48
CA THR A 43 -28.98 6.77 -12.02
C THR A 43 -28.21 5.98 -10.98
N PHE A 44 -27.32 6.63 -10.26
CA PHE A 44 -26.53 6.00 -9.19
C PHE A 44 -27.45 5.42 -8.10
N LEU A 45 -28.42 6.21 -7.59
CA LEU A 45 -29.31 5.74 -6.52
C LEU A 45 -30.22 4.58 -6.98
N GLU A 46 -30.70 4.61 -8.21
CA GLU A 46 -31.46 3.51 -8.79
C GLU A 46 -30.63 2.23 -8.86
N CYS A 47 -29.41 2.32 -9.39
CA CYS A 47 -28.50 1.17 -9.49
C CYS A 47 -28.06 0.67 -8.12
N LEU A 48 -27.70 1.56 -7.20
CA LEU A 48 -27.31 1.20 -5.85
C LEU A 48 -28.41 0.47 -5.08
N ALA A 49 -29.67 0.90 -5.25
CA ALA A 49 -30.83 0.20 -4.64
C ALA A 49 -30.87 -1.28 -5.06
N LYS A 50 -30.71 -1.55 -6.34
CA LYS A 50 -30.69 -2.91 -6.90
C LYS A 50 -29.45 -3.71 -6.47
N VAL A 51 -28.29 -3.06 -6.37
CA VAL A 51 -27.08 -3.69 -5.81
C VAL A 51 -27.32 -4.13 -4.37
N ILE A 52 -27.93 -3.27 -3.55
CA ILE A 52 -28.23 -3.58 -2.15
C ILE A 52 -29.28 -4.68 -2.02
N GLU A 53 -30.35 -4.62 -2.83
CA GLU A 53 -31.42 -5.62 -2.85
C GLU A 53 -30.92 -7.01 -3.20
N ARG A 54 -30.07 -7.12 -4.24
CA ARG A 54 -29.59 -8.39 -4.81
C ARG A 54 -28.28 -8.91 -4.19
N THR A 55 -27.73 -8.23 -3.21
CA THR A 55 -26.48 -8.61 -2.58
C THR A 55 -26.71 -9.08 -1.15
N PRO A 56 -26.20 -10.26 -0.74
CA PRO A 56 -26.35 -10.76 0.61
C PRO A 56 -26.00 -9.70 1.67
N PRO A 57 -26.77 -9.53 2.74
CA PRO A 57 -26.53 -8.49 3.76
C PRO A 57 -25.15 -8.58 4.43
N ALA A 58 -24.56 -9.77 4.47
CA ALA A 58 -23.23 -10.02 5.05
C ALA A 58 -22.08 -9.46 4.18
N PHE A 59 -22.33 -9.15 2.91
CA PHE A 59 -21.29 -8.61 2.03
C PHE A 59 -21.21 -7.09 2.20
N PRO A 60 -20.05 -6.52 2.59
CA PRO A 60 -19.89 -5.08 2.65
C PRO A 60 -20.11 -4.44 1.27
N VAL A 61 -20.79 -3.31 1.28
CA VAL A 61 -20.94 -2.43 0.11
C VAL A 61 -20.35 -1.08 0.49
N VAL A 62 -19.47 -0.54 -0.34
CA VAL A 62 -18.87 0.79 -0.19
C VAL A 62 -19.19 1.63 -1.43
N VAL A 63 -19.27 2.94 -1.26
CA VAL A 63 -19.46 3.90 -2.36
C VAL A 63 -18.25 4.81 -2.43
N VAL A 64 -17.75 5.07 -3.64
CA VAL A 64 -16.72 6.08 -3.88
C VAL A 64 -17.30 7.17 -4.77
N ASP A 65 -17.42 8.38 -4.21
CA ASP A 65 -17.85 9.60 -4.90
C ASP A 65 -16.61 10.38 -5.37
N ASP A 66 -16.33 10.31 -6.67
CA ASP A 66 -15.18 11.00 -7.27
C ASP A 66 -15.43 12.50 -7.50
N GLY A 67 -15.70 13.22 -6.42
CA GLY A 67 -15.85 14.67 -6.46
C GLY A 67 -17.08 15.17 -7.23
N SER A 68 -18.24 14.51 -7.06
CA SER A 68 -19.50 14.98 -7.64
C SER A 68 -19.83 16.40 -7.21
N LYS A 69 -20.42 17.21 -8.12
CA LYS A 69 -20.88 18.57 -7.82
C LYS A 69 -21.88 18.60 -6.66
N ARG A 70 -22.79 17.64 -6.64
CA ARG A 70 -23.68 17.34 -5.50
C ARG A 70 -23.11 16.14 -4.76
N PRO A 71 -22.57 16.31 -3.53
CA PRO A 71 -22.05 15.20 -2.75
C PRO A 71 -23.08 14.08 -2.57
N VAL A 72 -22.60 12.83 -2.64
CA VAL A 72 -23.43 11.68 -2.31
C VAL A 72 -23.62 11.66 -0.80
N CYS A 73 -24.88 11.68 -0.37
CA CYS A 73 -25.28 11.49 1.01
C CYS A 73 -26.33 10.38 1.07
N LEU A 74 -26.04 9.33 1.81
CA LEU A 74 -26.94 8.17 1.99
C LEU A 74 -27.61 8.17 3.36
N ASP A 75 -27.36 9.17 4.20
CA ASP A 75 -27.98 9.30 5.52
C ASP A 75 -29.48 9.49 5.37
N GLY A 76 -30.26 8.59 6.01
CA GLY A 76 -31.70 8.59 5.94
C GLY A 76 -32.30 8.13 4.60
N TRP A 77 -31.46 7.70 3.65
CA TRP A 77 -31.96 7.14 2.39
C TRP A 77 -32.61 5.75 2.61
N LYS A 78 -33.88 5.64 2.25
CA LYS A 78 -34.69 4.42 2.51
C LYS A 78 -34.30 3.21 1.68
N GLY A 79 -33.44 3.37 0.70
CA GLY A 79 -32.87 2.28 -0.12
C GLY A 79 -31.89 1.37 0.62
N ILE A 80 -31.49 1.72 1.86
CA ILE A 80 -30.60 0.89 2.68
C ILE A 80 -31.41 0.30 3.84
N PRO A 81 -31.69 -1.03 3.82
CA PRO A 81 -32.38 -1.67 4.94
C PRO A 81 -31.43 -1.75 6.16
N LEU A 82 -31.97 -1.39 7.34
CA LEU A 82 -31.26 -1.57 8.60
C LEU A 82 -31.04 -3.06 8.93
N PRO A 83 -29.91 -3.46 9.53
CA PRO A 83 -28.82 -2.62 10.09
C PRO A 83 -27.67 -2.32 9.13
N ARG A 84 -27.84 -2.52 7.81
CA ARG A 84 -26.77 -2.35 6.82
C ARG A 84 -26.25 -0.91 6.80
N ARG A 85 -24.94 -0.75 6.79
CA ARG A 85 -24.27 0.53 6.57
C ARG A 85 -23.53 0.50 5.24
N VAL A 86 -23.62 1.60 4.49
CA VAL A 86 -22.91 1.79 3.22
C VAL A 86 -22.05 3.04 3.37
N PRO A 87 -20.76 2.90 3.70
CA PRO A 87 -19.88 4.05 3.82
C PRO A 87 -19.67 4.71 2.46
N VAL A 88 -19.59 6.03 2.47
CA VAL A 88 -19.26 6.85 1.30
C VAL A 88 -17.88 7.45 1.48
N ILE A 89 -16.96 7.10 0.58
CA ILE A 89 -15.63 7.70 0.48
C ILE A 89 -15.71 8.78 -0.58
N ARG A 90 -15.35 10.01 -0.23
CA ARG A 90 -15.44 11.14 -1.15
C ARG A 90 -14.07 11.73 -1.44
N HIS A 91 -13.81 12.00 -2.71
CA HIS A 91 -12.75 12.90 -3.12
C HIS A 91 -13.27 14.35 -3.13
N ASP A 92 -12.51 15.29 -2.59
CA ASP A 92 -12.91 16.73 -2.59
C ASP A 92 -13.06 17.27 -4.01
N THR A 93 -12.17 16.81 -4.90
CA THR A 93 -12.21 17.07 -6.34
C THR A 93 -12.05 15.76 -7.10
N SER A 94 -12.59 15.70 -8.32
CA SER A 94 -12.44 14.50 -9.15
C SER A 94 -10.98 14.20 -9.45
N LYS A 95 -10.57 12.97 -9.15
CA LYS A 95 -9.22 12.44 -9.42
C LYS A 95 -9.19 11.49 -10.62
N GLY A 96 -10.36 11.17 -11.19
CA GLY A 96 -10.52 10.27 -12.33
C GLY A 96 -10.80 8.82 -11.95
N ILE A 97 -11.19 8.04 -12.97
CA ILE A 97 -11.62 6.65 -12.79
C ILE A 97 -10.56 5.76 -12.12
N PRO A 98 -9.26 5.79 -12.51
CA PRO A 98 -8.24 4.98 -11.85
C PRO A 98 -8.16 5.26 -10.34
N ALA A 99 -8.16 6.53 -9.96
CA ALA A 99 -8.07 6.92 -8.55
C ALA A 99 -9.32 6.51 -7.75
N ALA A 100 -10.51 6.66 -8.34
CA ALA A 100 -11.75 6.24 -7.70
C ALA A 100 -11.82 4.70 -7.52
N LYS A 101 -11.41 3.94 -8.54
CA LYS A 101 -11.32 2.47 -8.45
C LYS A 101 -10.22 2.03 -7.46
N ASN A 102 -9.10 2.75 -7.35
CA ASN A 102 -8.07 2.50 -6.35
C ASN A 102 -8.59 2.76 -4.92
N ALA A 103 -9.37 3.82 -4.70
CA ALA A 103 -10.03 4.05 -3.42
C ALA A 103 -11.02 2.92 -3.07
N SER A 104 -11.71 2.38 -4.09
CA SER A 104 -12.58 1.20 -3.95
C SER A 104 -11.78 -0.06 -3.56
N LEU A 105 -10.65 -0.31 -4.23
CA LEU A 105 -9.75 -1.42 -3.88
C LEU A 105 -9.24 -1.28 -2.44
N THR A 106 -8.72 -0.10 -2.08
CA THR A 106 -8.22 0.17 -0.72
C THR A 106 -9.30 -0.14 0.33
N ALA A 107 -10.51 0.41 0.17
CA ALA A 107 -11.59 0.19 1.12
C ALA A 107 -11.97 -1.30 1.28
N LEU A 108 -12.07 -2.04 0.18
CA LEU A 108 -12.40 -3.47 0.25
C LEU A 108 -11.25 -4.31 0.82
N MET A 109 -10.01 -3.99 0.48
CA MET A 109 -8.82 -4.68 1.00
C MET A 109 -8.67 -4.46 2.51
N ASP A 110 -8.93 -3.25 3.02
CA ASP A 110 -8.88 -2.91 4.45
C ASP A 110 -9.99 -3.62 5.25
N LEU A 111 -11.15 -3.86 4.64
CA LEU A 111 -12.21 -4.70 5.22
C LEU A 111 -11.89 -6.20 5.21
N GLY A 112 -10.73 -6.59 4.71
CA GLY A 112 -10.31 -7.99 4.65
C GLY A 112 -11.07 -8.82 3.62
N VAL A 113 -11.69 -8.19 2.62
CA VAL A 113 -12.39 -8.86 1.52
C VAL A 113 -11.41 -9.66 0.66
N GLU A 114 -11.84 -10.81 0.16
CA GLU A 114 -11.06 -11.67 -0.74
C GLU A 114 -11.54 -11.58 -2.19
N HIS A 115 -12.84 -11.44 -2.38
CA HIS A 115 -13.49 -11.37 -3.67
C HIS A 115 -14.06 -9.96 -3.86
N LEU A 116 -13.36 -9.14 -4.64
CA LEU A 116 -13.62 -7.72 -4.82
C LEU A 116 -14.41 -7.49 -6.12
N PHE A 117 -15.59 -6.87 -6.00
CA PHE A 117 -16.37 -6.41 -7.14
C PHE A 117 -16.33 -4.88 -7.23
N LEU A 118 -15.96 -4.35 -8.37
CA LEU A 118 -15.96 -2.92 -8.67
C LEU A 118 -17.00 -2.64 -9.75
N LEU A 119 -18.05 -1.91 -9.39
CA LEU A 119 -19.17 -1.56 -10.25
C LEU A 119 -19.15 -0.07 -10.58
N ASP A 120 -19.48 0.27 -11.81
CA ASP A 120 -19.80 1.63 -12.20
C ASP A 120 -21.23 1.97 -11.76
N ASN A 121 -21.59 3.24 -11.69
CA ASN A 121 -22.89 3.71 -11.19
C ASN A 121 -24.07 3.52 -12.15
N ASP A 122 -23.85 2.88 -13.28
CA ASP A 122 -24.84 2.60 -14.32
C ASP A 122 -25.00 1.10 -14.62
N CYS A 123 -24.67 0.29 -13.63
CA CYS A 123 -24.91 -1.17 -13.70
C CYS A 123 -25.42 -1.73 -12.38
N TYR A 124 -26.07 -2.88 -12.44
CA TYR A 124 -26.64 -3.56 -11.28
C TYR A 124 -26.87 -5.05 -11.51
N PRO A 125 -26.91 -5.87 -10.44
CA PRO A 125 -27.25 -7.29 -10.51
C PRO A 125 -28.69 -7.55 -10.96
N LEU A 126 -28.88 -8.62 -11.75
CA LEU A 126 -30.19 -9.11 -12.20
C LEU A 126 -30.72 -10.26 -11.34
N THR A 127 -29.86 -11.02 -10.67
CA THR A 127 -30.20 -12.20 -9.85
C THR A 127 -29.54 -12.09 -8.47
N ASP A 128 -30.04 -12.85 -7.48
CA ASP A 128 -29.51 -12.81 -6.10
C ASP A 128 -28.17 -13.54 -5.96
N ASP A 129 -27.86 -14.45 -6.87
CA ASP A 129 -26.62 -15.23 -6.90
C ASP A 129 -25.64 -14.79 -8.01
N TRP A 130 -25.82 -13.58 -8.53
CA TRP A 130 -25.03 -12.98 -9.61
C TRP A 130 -23.50 -13.09 -9.43
N TRP A 131 -23.05 -13.06 -8.19
CA TRP A 131 -21.63 -13.06 -7.80
C TRP A 131 -21.00 -14.47 -7.88
N ARG A 132 -21.79 -15.55 -7.78
CA ARG A 132 -21.30 -16.93 -7.69
C ARG A 132 -20.42 -17.36 -8.87
N PRO A 133 -20.80 -17.17 -10.14
CA PRO A 133 -20.00 -17.60 -11.27
C PRO A 133 -18.61 -16.93 -11.31
N PHE A 134 -18.46 -15.74 -10.72
CA PHE A 134 -17.18 -15.08 -10.58
C PHE A 134 -16.34 -15.69 -9.46
N VAL A 135 -16.93 -15.91 -8.29
CA VAL A 135 -16.22 -16.39 -7.08
C VAL A 135 -15.85 -17.88 -7.21
N GLU A 136 -16.67 -18.68 -7.83
CA GLU A 136 -16.45 -20.12 -8.05
C GLU A 136 -15.50 -20.40 -9.23
N SER A 137 -15.20 -19.39 -10.05
CA SER A 137 -14.22 -19.50 -11.14
C SER A 137 -12.80 -19.70 -10.62
N PRO A 138 -11.96 -20.48 -11.32
CA PRO A 138 -10.52 -20.55 -11.02
C PRO A 138 -9.77 -19.29 -11.44
N GLU A 139 -10.37 -18.39 -12.23
CA GLU A 139 -9.74 -17.14 -12.66
C GLU A 139 -9.75 -16.11 -11.54
N ILE A 140 -8.61 -15.46 -11.32
CA ILE A 140 -8.48 -14.43 -10.28
C ILE A 140 -8.94 -13.05 -10.74
N HIS A 141 -9.27 -12.90 -12.02
CA HIS A 141 -9.85 -11.70 -12.62
C HIS A 141 -10.85 -12.07 -13.71
N LEU A 142 -12.00 -11.48 -13.63
CA LEU A 142 -13.08 -11.56 -14.62
C LEU A 142 -13.76 -10.18 -14.74
N SER A 143 -14.44 -9.95 -15.85
CA SER A 143 -15.31 -8.79 -16.03
C SER A 143 -16.68 -9.22 -16.57
N ALA A 144 -17.74 -8.52 -16.22
CA ALA A 144 -18.98 -8.72 -16.93
C ALA A 144 -18.90 -8.12 -18.34
N GLN A 145 -19.44 -8.81 -19.32
CA GLN A 145 -19.38 -8.45 -20.73
C GLN A 145 -20.76 -8.57 -21.37
N PHE A 146 -20.98 -7.83 -22.44
CA PHE A 146 -22.15 -7.96 -23.29
C PHE A 146 -21.78 -7.72 -24.75
N LEU A 147 -22.55 -8.30 -25.66
CA LEU A 147 -22.50 -8.00 -27.09
C LEU A 147 -23.44 -6.84 -27.39
N ASP A 148 -22.91 -5.73 -27.86
CA ASP A 148 -23.68 -4.57 -28.27
C ASP A 148 -23.88 -4.58 -29.78
N ILE A 149 -24.78 -5.43 -30.26
CA ILE A 149 -25.03 -5.60 -31.69
C ILE A 149 -26.03 -4.57 -32.22
N ASP A 150 -27.03 -4.21 -31.42
CA ASP A 150 -28.17 -3.38 -31.82
C ASP A 150 -28.40 -2.14 -30.93
N GLY A 151 -27.49 -1.88 -30.01
CA GLY A 151 -27.58 -0.75 -29.09
C GLY A 151 -27.36 0.61 -29.75
N PRO A 152 -27.73 1.72 -29.08
CA PRO A 152 -27.65 3.06 -29.64
C PRO A 152 -26.20 3.48 -30.02
N ARG A 153 -25.19 2.79 -29.52
CA ARG A 153 -23.78 3.07 -29.82
C ARG A 153 -23.19 2.19 -30.90
N LYS A 154 -23.83 1.09 -31.25
CA LYS A 154 -23.31 0.09 -32.22
C LYS A 154 -21.85 -0.26 -31.97
N LEU A 155 -21.53 -0.60 -30.71
CA LEU A 155 -20.16 -0.92 -30.29
C LEU A 155 -19.79 -2.35 -30.75
N HIS A 156 -19.42 -2.51 -32.00
CA HIS A 156 -18.96 -3.79 -32.58
C HIS A 156 -17.47 -4.09 -32.32
N ASP A 157 -16.89 -3.41 -31.36
CA ASP A 157 -15.44 -3.43 -31.11
C ASP A 157 -14.96 -4.60 -30.24
N ILE A 158 -15.88 -5.32 -29.59
CA ILE A 158 -15.57 -6.44 -28.71
C ILE A 158 -16.35 -7.67 -29.16
N THR A 159 -15.63 -8.78 -29.39
CA THR A 159 -16.19 -10.05 -29.86
C THR A 159 -15.74 -11.19 -28.95
N VAL A 160 -16.56 -12.26 -28.91
CA VAL A 160 -16.19 -13.52 -28.25
C VAL A 160 -15.16 -14.22 -29.12
N LEU A 161 -14.01 -14.56 -28.55
CA LEU A 161 -12.94 -15.32 -29.18
C LEU A 161 -13.02 -16.81 -28.87
N TYR A 162 -13.49 -17.17 -27.68
CA TYR A 162 -13.57 -18.53 -27.21
C TYR A 162 -14.66 -18.69 -26.14
N ASP A 163 -15.32 -19.86 -26.10
CA ASP A 163 -16.33 -20.22 -25.12
C ASP A 163 -16.11 -21.69 -24.71
N ASP A 164 -15.81 -21.93 -23.41
CA ASP A 164 -15.61 -23.28 -22.87
C ASP A 164 -16.87 -23.85 -22.17
N GLY A 165 -17.98 -23.13 -22.27
CA GLY A 165 -19.23 -23.51 -21.61
C GLY A 165 -19.38 -22.93 -20.19
N GLN A 166 -18.31 -22.46 -19.56
CA GLN A 166 -18.30 -21.80 -18.25
C GLN A 166 -17.81 -20.35 -18.35
N HIS A 167 -16.80 -20.10 -19.20
CA HIS A 167 -16.18 -18.80 -19.43
C HIS A 167 -16.22 -18.43 -20.91
N GLN A 168 -16.22 -17.15 -21.18
CA GLN A 168 -16.01 -16.58 -22.51
C GLN A 168 -14.77 -15.69 -22.50
N ALA A 169 -13.85 -15.94 -23.44
CA ALA A 169 -12.74 -15.06 -23.72
C ALA A 169 -13.11 -14.04 -24.80
N TRP A 170 -12.61 -12.80 -24.65
CA TRP A 170 -13.02 -11.67 -25.47
C TRP A 170 -11.85 -10.95 -26.12
N SER A 171 -12.11 -10.26 -27.24
CA SER A 171 -11.11 -9.42 -27.92
C SER A 171 -10.76 -8.13 -27.17
N GLY A 172 -11.60 -7.73 -26.23
CA GLY A 172 -11.43 -6.53 -25.40
C GLY A 172 -12.19 -6.66 -24.09
N GLN A 173 -12.11 -5.64 -23.24
CA GLN A 173 -12.74 -5.61 -21.91
C GLN A 173 -13.62 -4.38 -21.73
N ARG A 174 -14.80 -4.57 -21.12
CA ARG A 174 -15.64 -3.50 -20.60
C ARG A 174 -15.35 -3.30 -19.12
N GLY A 175 -15.43 -2.05 -18.63
CA GLY A 175 -15.02 -1.69 -17.28
C GLY A 175 -16.17 -1.52 -16.28
N TYR A 176 -17.42 -1.77 -16.65
CA TYR A 176 -18.58 -1.45 -15.82
C TYR A 176 -18.77 -2.36 -14.59
N CYS A 177 -18.34 -3.62 -14.68
CA CYS A 177 -18.31 -4.57 -13.57
C CYS A 177 -17.04 -5.41 -13.68
N LEU A 178 -16.15 -5.22 -12.74
CA LEU A 178 -14.85 -5.89 -12.66
C LEU A 178 -14.78 -6.72 -11.37
N TYR A 179 -14.34 -7.95 -11.49
CA TYR A 179 -14.08 -8.84 -10.38
C TYR A 179 -12.58 -9.10 -10.26
N TYR A 180 -12.08 -9.04 -9.04
CA TYR A 180 -10.72 -9.44 -8.69
C TYR A 180 -10.73 -10.31 -7.43
N HIS A 181 -9.97 -11.38 -7.45
CA HIS A 181 -9.55 -12.02 -6.21
C HIS A 181 -8.42 -11.17 -5.58
N ARG A 182 -8.37 -11.06 -4.24
CA ARG A 182 -7.37 -10.28 -3.52
C ARG A 182 -5.94 -10.50 -4.03
N SER A 183 -5.56 -11.77 -4.31
CA SER A 183 -4.24 -12.11 -4.81
C SER A 183 -3.87 -11.47 -6.14
N ALA A 184 -4.84 -11.05 -6.95
CA ALA A 184 -4.57 -10.30 -8.18
C ALA A 184 -3.99 -8.91 -7.85
N ILE A 185 -4.61 -8.23 -6.86
CA ILE A 185 -4.18 -6.91 -6.42
C ILE A 185 -2.87 -6.99 -5.64
N ASP A 186 -2.70 -8.01 -4.80
CA ASP A 186 -1.42 -8.25 -4.10
C ASP A 186 -0.27 -8.48 -5.08
N ALA A 187 -0.53 -9.08 -6.25
CA ALA A 187 0.49 -9.41 -7.23
C ALA A 187 0.92 -8.24 -8.12
N VAL A 188 -0.02 -7.42 -8.60
CA VAL A 188 0.26 -6.39 -9.63
C VAL A 188 -0.18 -4.98 -9.21
N GLY A 189 -0.75 -4.81 -8.03
CA GLY A 189 -1.32 -3.55 -7.56
C GLY A 189 -2.66 -3.21 -8.21
N GLY A 190 -3.01 -1.93 -8.22
CA GLY A 190 -4.28 -1.44 -8.73
C GLY A 190 -4.22 -0.82 -10.11
N PHE A 191 -5.15 0.13 -10.33
CA PHE A 191 -5.27 0.88 -11.58
C PHE A 191 -4.21 1.98 -11.67
N ASP A 192 -3.60 2.14 -12.82
CA ASP A 192 -2.53 3.12 -12.99
C ASP A 192 -3.08 4.55 -13.13
N PRO A 193 -2.73 5.47 -12.21
CA PRO A 193 -3.17 6.86 -12.27
C PRO A 193 -2.71 7.62 -13.51
N ILE A 194 -1.71 7.11 -14.25
CA ILE A 194 -1.21 7.73 -15.48
C ILE A 194 -2.29 7.87 -16.55
N TYR A 195 -3.35 7.05 -16.50
CA TYR A 195 -4.51 7.12 -17.38
C TYR A 195 -5.45 8.29 -17.07
N GLY A 196 -5.18 9.05 -15.99
CA GLY A 196 -5.87 10.31 -15.66
C GLY A 196 -7.36 10.14 -15.45
N VAL A 197 -8.18 10.76 -16.31
CA VAL A 197 -9.65 10.70 -16.19
C VAL A 197 -10.26 9.33 -16.50
N GLY A 198 -9.46 8.39 -17.00
CA GLY A 198 -9.87 7.03 -17.35
C GLY A 198 -9.65 6.69 -18.82
N LEU A 199 -10.17 5.56 -19.25
CA LEU A 199 -9.95 4.86 -20.53
C LEU A 199 -8.62 4.09 -20.55
N TYR A 200 -8.72 2.78 -20.83
CA TYR A 200 -7.64 1.77 -20.86
C TYR A 200 -7.09 1.35 -19.48
N GLU A 201 -7.42 1.99 -18.36
CA GLU A 201 -6.94 1.64 -17.02
C GLU A 201 -7.29 0.21 -16.61
N HIS A 202 -8.51 -0.26 -16.90
CA HIS A 202 -8.95 -1.62 -16.61
C HIS A 202 -8.28 -2.65 -17.54
N SER A 203 -8.10 -2.30 -18.80
CA SER A 203 -7.38 -3.15 -19.75
C SER A 203 -5.89 -3.26 -19.40
N ASP A 204 -5.26 -2.19 -18.88
CA ASP A 204 -3.88 -2.21 -18.38
C ASP A 204 -3.75 -3.20 -17.23
N LEU A 205 -4.61 -3.12 -16.22
CA LEU A 205 -4.57 -4.03 -15.07
C LEU A 205 -4.76 -5.49 -15.48
N ALA A 206 -5.73 -5.77 -16.36
CA ALA A 206 -5.94 -7.12 -16.90
C ALA A 206 -4.72 -7.63 -17.70
N ASN A 207 -4.07 -6.75 -18.48
CA ASN A 207 -2.86 -7.10 -19.22
C ASN A 207 -1.68 -7.38 -18.29
N ARG A 208 -1.51 -6.64 -17.18
CA ARG A 208 -0.46 -6.92 -16.18
C ARG A 208 -0.66 -8.29 -15.53
N LEU A 209 -1.90 -8.66 -15.21
CA LEU A 209 -2.22 -10.00 -14.68
C LEU A 209 -1.90 -11.10 -15.70
N TYR A 210 -2.32 -10.91 -16.94
CA TYR A 210 -2.07 -11.88 -18.01
C TYR A 210 -0.57 -12.02 -18.31
N ALA A 211 0.18 -10.93 -18.38
CA ALA A 211 1.62 -10.94 -18.63
C ALA A 211 2.40 -11.72 -17.56
N ARG A 212 1.90 -11.74 -16.31
CA ARG A 212 2.47 -12.55 -15.20
C ARG A 212 1.95 -13.99 -15.16
N GLY A 213 1.16 -14.42 -16.14
CA GLY A 213 0.61 -15.77 -16.16
C GLY A 213 -0.40 -16.07 -15.04
N LEU A 214 -1.05 -15.04 -14.50
CA LEU A 214 -1.99 -15.14 -13.38
C LEU A 214 -3.43 -15.39 -13.82
N THR A 215 -3.75 -15.17 -15.10
CA THR A 215 -5.04 -15.46 -15.72
C THR A 215 -4.84 -16.32 -16.98
N THR A 216 -5.79 -17.21 -17.26
CA THR A 216 -5.76 -18.02 -18.48
C THR A 216 -5.98 -17.18 -19.72
N TRP A 217 -6.89 -16.20 -19.61
CA TRP A 217 -7.27 -15.31 -20.71
C TRP A 217 -6.93 -13.87 -20.35
N ARG A 218 -6.60 -13.09 -21.37
CA ARG A 218 -6.35 -11.66 -21.20
C ARG A 218 -7.60 -10.91 -20.74
N TYR A 219 -8.74 -11.23 -21.35
CA TYR A 219 -10.05 -10.71 -21.00
C TYR A 219 -11.06 -11.85 -20.98
N ALA A 220 -11.66 -12.08 -19.84
CA ALA A 220 -12.64 -13.15 -19.67
C ALA A 220 -13.84 -12.70 -18.85
N SER A 221 -14.96 -13.37 -19.08
CA SER A 221 -16.17 -13.26 -18.28
C SER A 221 -16.70 -14.66 -17.92
N PRO A 222 -17.52 -14.78 -16.87
CA PRO A 222 -18.43 -15.91 -16.79
C PRO A 222 -19.31 -15.95 -18.04
N LYS A 223 -19.66 -17.15 -18.49
CA LYS A 223 -20.59 -17.29 -19.62
C LYS A 223 -21.90 -16.58 -19.33
N ASP A 224 -22.45 -15.92 -20.34
CA ASP A 224 -23.71 -15.18 -20.22
C ASP A 224 -23.75 -14.15 -19.08
N SER A 225 -22.64 -13.47 -18.83
CA SER A 225 -22.51 -12.48 -17.74
C SER A 225 -23.45 -11.29 -17.89
N ASP A 226 -23.94 -11.00 -19.08
CA ASP A 226 -25.01 -10.03 -19.38
C ASP A 226 -26.40 -10.43 -18.82
N LYS A 227 -26.60 -11.71 -18.48
CA LYS A 227 -27.78 -12.19 -17.75
C LYS A 227 -27.62 -12.09 -16.23
N LEU A 228 -26.41 -11.82 -15.74
CA LEU A 228 -26.10 -11.66 -14.31
C LEU A 228 -26.09 -10.19 -13.91
N ILE A 229 -25.53 -9.33 -14.76
CA ILE A 229 -25.33 -7.90 -14.52
C ILE A 229 -25.90 -7.09 -15.67
N GLU A 230 -26.85 -6.23 -15.38
CA GLU A 230 -27.36 -5.23 -16.30
C GLU A 230 -26.38 -4.08 -16.45
N SER A 231 -26.17 -3.62 -17.66
CA SER A 231 -25.51 -2.35 -17.96
C SER A 231 -26.50 -1.43 -18.68
N LEU A 232 -26.75 -0.26 -18.11
CA LEU A 232 -27.65 0.71 -18.75
C LEU A 232 -27.08 1.20 -20.09
N ASP A 233 -25.75 1.21 -20.26
CA ASP A 233 -25.10 1.52 -21.53
C ASP A 233 -25.44 0.50 -22.65
N GLN A 234 -25.84 -0.71 -22.29
CA GLN A 234 -26.25 -1.74 -23.24
C GLN A 234 -27.59 -1.42 -23.91
N ARG A 235 -28.53 -0.89 -23.16
CA ARG A 235 -29.91 -0.64 -23.61
C ARG A 235 -30.17 0.78 -24.08
N THR A 236 -29.56 1.75 -23.37
CA THR A 236 -29.77 3.18 -23.63
C THR A 236 -28.46 3.92 -23.56
N ALA A 237 -28.31 4.97 -24.37
CA ALA A 237 -27.18 5.87 -24.20
C ALA A 237 -27.35 6.60 -22.87
N VAL A 238 -26.52 6.26 -21.88
CA VAL A 238 -26.49 6.96 -20.60
C VAL A 238 -25.82 8.33 -20.81
N ASP A 239 -26.41 9.38 -20.23
CA ASP A 239 -25.80 10.72 -20.23
C ASP A 239 -24.42 10.65 -19.59
N ARG A 240 -23.43 10.94 -20.38
CA ARG A 240 -22.03 10.92 -19.92
C ARG A 240 -21.65 12.29 -19.42
N THR A 241 -20.94 12.32 -18.32
CA THR A 241 -20.20 13.53 -17.92
C THR A 241 -19.32 13.97 -19.09
N PRO A 242 -19.50 15.19 -19.66
CA PRO A 242 -18.70 15.64 -20.77
C PRO A 242 -17.22 15.65 -20.38
N LEU A 243 -16.39 14.90 -21.12
CA LEU A 243 -14.94 14.99 -20.98
C LEU A 243 -14.46 16.11 -21.93
N PRO A 244 -13.73 17.11 -21.43
CA PRO A 244 -13.03 18.02 -22.30
C PRO A 244 -12.11 17.22 -23.23
N ASP A 245 -12.29 17.39 -24.52
CA ASP A 245 -11.49 16.70 -25.54
C ASP A 245 -11.33 15.18 -25.36
N ARG A 246 -12.49 14.47 -25.29
CA ARG A 246 -12.51 13.00 -25.16
C ARG A 246 -11.68 12.29 -26.23
N GLN A 247 -11.67 12.80 -27.45
CA GLN A 247 -10.90 12.18 -28.54
C GLN A 247 -9.39 12.31 -28.33
N ALA A 248 -8.91 13.44 -27.81
CA ALA A 248 -7.50 13.59 -27.47
C ALA A 248 -7.11 12.67 -26.31
N GLN A 249 -7.98 12.53 -25.31
CA GLN A 249 -7.76 11.59 -24.20
C GLN A 249 -7.71 10.14 -24.68
N VAL A 250 -8.62 9.73 -25.58
CA VAL A 250 -8.59 8.39 -26.21
C VAL A 250 -7.28 8.18 -26.93
N ARG A 251 -6.83 9.12 -27.80
CA ARG A 251 -5.55 8.99 -28.51
C ARG A 251 -4.37 8.90 -27.57
N LYS A 252 -4.31 9.77 -26.56
CA LYS A 252 -3.25 9.77 -25.54
C LYS A 252 -3.15 8.41 -24.83
N ASN A 253 -4.27 7.92 -24.31
CA ASN A 253 -4.28 6.69 -23.52
C ASN A 253 -4.10 5.43 -24.39
N ALA A 254 -4.57 5.44 -25.64
CA ALA A 254 -4.26 4.39 -26.60
C ALA A 254 -2.75 4.31 -26.90
N SER A 255 -2.11 5.46 -27.11
CA SER A 255 -0.65 5.52 -27.33
C SER A 255 0.10 4.99 -26.11
N LEU A 256 -0.26 5.43 -24.91
CA LEU A 256 0.32 4.96 -23.64
C LEU A 256 0.15 3.45 -23.45
N HIS A 257 -1.06 2.94 -23.67
CA HIS A 257 -1.35 1.51 -23.57
C HIS A 257 -0.56 0.68 -24.57
N ASN A 258 -0.34 1.18 -25.80
CA ASN A 258 0.49 0.52 -26.80
C ASN A 258 1.98 0.53 -26.40
N THR A 259 2.49 1.59 -25.80
CA THR A 259 3.85 1.64 -25.23
C THR A 259 4.01 0.56 -24.16
N ARG A 260 3.10 0.48 -23.20
CA ARG A 260 3.13 -0.55 -22.15
C ARG A 260 3.00 -1.97 -22.71
N ARG A 261 2.25 -2.15 -23.79
CA ARG A 261 2.20 -3.43 -24.51
C ARG A 261 3.56 -3.82 -25.06
N ALA A 262 4.29 -2.89 -25.65
CA ALA A 262 5.65 -3.12 -26.16
C ALA A 262 6.65 -3.42 -25.03
N GLU A 263 6.45 -2.85 -23.86
CA GLU A 263 7.24 -3.08 -22.64
C GLU A 263 6.83 -4.36 -21.87
N GLY A 264 5.77 -5.07 -22.30
CA GLY A 264 5.33 -6.33 -21.72
C GLY A 264 4.38 -6.22 -20.53
N PHE A 265 3.84 -5.03 -20.22
CA PHE A 265 2.96 -4.78 -19.06
C PHE A 265 3.58 -5.23 -17.72
N ASP A 266 4.86 -5.01 -17.54
CA ASP A 266 5.52 -5.34 -16.28
C ASP A 266 5.33 -4.23 -15.22
N GLY A 267 5.45 -4.61 -13.96
CA GLY A 267 5.44 -3.70 -12.84
C GLY A 267 4.25 -3.87 -11.88
N TYR A 268 4.46 -3.36 -10.66
CA TYR A 268 3.44 -3.19 -9.64
C TYR A 268 2.98 -1.73 -9.64
N VAL A 269 1.68 -1.51 -9.52
CA VAL A 269 1.11 -0.16 -9.41
C VAL A 269 0.47 0.01 -8.06
N GLU A 270 1.02 0.90 -7.22
CA GLU A 270 0.44 1.18 -5.90
C GLU A 270 -0.96 1.80 -6.04
N TYR A 271 -1.92 1.24 -5.34
CA TYR A 271 -3.33 1.65 -5.36
C TYR A 271 -3.76 2.46 -4.14
N ARG A 272 -2.95 2.43 -3.07
CA ARG A 272 -3.23 3.18 -1.84
C ARG A 272 -2.78 4.63 -1.98
N ALA A 273 -3.48 5.53 -1.31
CA ALA A 273 -2.97 6.88 -1.10
C ALA A 273 -1.89 6.82 -0.02
N LEU A 274 -0.64 6.84 -0.43
CA LEU A 274 0.48 6.78 0.50
C LEU A 274 0.63 8.11 1.25
N ARG A 275 0.96 8.00 2.53
CA ARG A 275 1.34 9.13 3.41
C ARG A 275 2.76 8.95 3.92
N ASP A 276 3.48 10.06 3.98
CA ASP A 276 4.82 10.09 4.55
C ASP A 276 4.72 10.53 6.02
N ILE A 277 5.43 9.86 6.92
CA ILE A 277 5.32 10.08 8.36
C ILE A 277 6.69 10.20 9.06
N VAL A 278 6.69 10.89 10.18
CA VAL A 278 7.76 10.80 11.19
C VAL A 278 7.33 9.80 12.26
N LEU A 279 8.13 8.79 12.52
CA LEU A 279 7.89 7.75 13.51
C LEU A 279 8.96 7.81 14.59
N THR A 280 8.54 8.02 15.82
CA THR A 280 9.43 8.08 16.98
C THR A 280 8.91 7.25 18.14
N CYS A 281 9.70 7.13 19.18
CA CYS A 281 9.28 6.48 20.42
C CYS A 281 9.75 7.27 21.66
N LEU A 282 8.99 7.10 22.74
CA LEU A 282 9.35 7.57 24.08
C LEU A 282 8.95 6.51 25.12
N TYR A 283 9.95 5.73 25.56
CA TYR A 283 9.75 4.69 26.57
C TYR A 283 10.33 5.15 27.89
N THR A 284 9.50 5.13 28.93
CA THR A 284 9.80 5.72 30.23
C THR A 284 9.60 4.77 31.40
N SER A 285 9.09 3.54 31.17
CA SER A 285 8.87 2.55 32.23
C SER A 285 10.16 1.90 32.75
N ASN A 286 11.21 1.88 31.96
CA ASN A 286 12.48 1.23 32.31
C ASN A 286 13.61 2.26 32.43
N VAL A 287 14.65 1.88 33.18
CA VAL A 287 15.90 2.65 33.25
C VAL A 287 16.63 2.57 31.91
N ASP A 288 17.09 3.70 31.41
CA ASP A 288 17.97 3.76 30.23
C ASP A 288 19.30 3.03 30.53
N PRO A 289 19.64 1.96 29.82
CA PRO A 289 20.83 1.17 30.11
C PRO A 289 22.14 1.93 29.94
N GLN A 290 22.18 2.97 29.11
CA GLN A 290 23.37 3.78 28.86
C GLN A 290 23.49 4.92 29.86
N ARG A 291 22.37 5.55 30.23
CA ARG A 291 22.36 6.72 31.13
C ARG A 291 22.22 6.33 32.60
N GLY A 292 21.73 5.14 32.90
CA GLY A 292 21.48 4.66 34.27
C GLY A 292 20.34 5.40 35.00
N THR A 293 19.53 6.17 34.27
CA THR A 293 18.40 6.96 34.81
C THR A 293 17.12 6.64 34.06
N GLN A 294 16.01 6.76 34.73
CA GLN A 294 14.68 6.65 34.13
C GLN A 294 14.26 8.01 33.57
N MET A 295 13.74 8.03 32.36
CA MET A 295 13.20 9.23 31.73
C MET A 295 11.81 9.56 32.29
N ALA A 296 11.49 10.83 32.44
CA ALA A 296 10.15 11.26 32.87
C ALA A 296 9.13 10.99 31.74
N PRO A 297 7.90 10.55 32.08
CA PRO A 297 6.82 10.37 31.10
C PRO A 297 6.17 11.72 30.74
N ASP A 298 6.98 12.61 30.16
CA ASP A 298 6.56 13.97 29.79
C ASP A 298 6.51 14.13 28.27
N PRO A 299 5.31 14.30 27.66
CA PRO A 299 5.17 14.55 26.22
C PRO A 299 5.91 15.78 25.71
N ALA A 300 6.15 16.80 26.57
CA ALA A 300 6.86 18.03 26.20
C ALA A 300 8.32 17.76 25.75
N LEU A 301 8.89 16.62 26.12
CA LEU A 301 10.20 16.18 25.61
C LEU A 301 10.23 16.01 24.09
N LEU A 302 9.08 15.88 23.44
CA LEU A 302 8.94 15.70 22.00
C LEU A 302 8.59 17.00 21.26
N ASP A 303 8.43 18.12 21.94
CA ASP A 303 7.94 19.37 21.36
C ASP A 303 8.77 19.86 20.18
N THR A 304 10.11 19.78 20.30
CA THR A 304 11.00 20.20 19.22
C THR A 304 10.77 19.39 17.94
N LEU A 305 10.66 18.08 18.05
CA LEU A 305 10.40 17.20 16.91
C LEU A 305 9.01 17.43 16.33
N THR A 306 7.97 17.42 17.17
CA THR A 306 6.59 17.47 16.73
C THR A 306 6.24 18.80 16.06
N GLN A 307 6.79 19.91 16.57
CA GLN A 307 6.58 21.25 15.98
C GLN A 307 7.36 21.43 14.68
N SER A 308 8.62 20.98 14.66
CA SER A 308 9.48 21.12 13.48
C SER A 308 9.07 20.17 12.33
N ALA A 309 8.39 19.06 12.62
CA ALA A 309 7.93 18.09 11.61
C ALA A 309 6.75 18.59 10.78
N ARG A 310 6.03 19.64 11.21
CA ARG A 310 4.86 20.14 10.48
C ARG A 310 5.18 20.49 9.03
N PRO A 311 4.32 20.14 8.04
CA PRO A 311 2.95 19.62 8.20
C PRO A 311 2.85 18.07 8.28
N HIS A 312 3.95 17.35 8.39
CA HIS A 312 3.95 15.89 8.36
C HIS A 312 3.36 15.28 9.63
N PRO A 313 2.60 14.18 9.52
CA PRO A 313 2.14 13.41 10.65
C PRO A 313 3.32 12.86 11.47
N VAL A 314 3.23 12.97 12.79
CA VAL A 314 4.17 12.38 13.75
C VAL A 314 3.45 11.28 14.53
N VAL A 315 4.02 10.09 14.53
CA VAL A 315 3.52 8.97 15.33
C VAL A 315 4.52 8.70 16.44
N VAL A 316 4.02 8.70 17.67
CA VAL A 316 4.80 8.47 18.88
C VAL A 316 4.41 7.12 19.49
N LEU A 317 5.33 6.15 19.46
CA LEU A 317 5.16 4.88 20.14
C LEU A 317 5.62 5.02 21.60
N HIS A 318 4.76 4.74 22.56
CA HIS A 318 5.06 4.97 23.98
C HIS A 318 4.53 3.86 24.88
N ASP A 319 5.07 3.76 26.10
CA ASP A 319 4.65 2.77 27.09
C ASP A 319 3.80 3.35 28.23
N GLN A 320 4.03 4.59 28.64
CA GLN A 320 3.41 5.19 29.83
C GLN A 320 2.98 6.65 29.68
N LEU A 321 3.04 7.26 28.47
CA LEU A 321 2.61 8.66 28.34
C LEU A 321 1.11 8.79 28.56
N ASP A 322 0.72 9.78 29.37
CA ASP A 322 -0.65 10.29 29.45
C ASP A 322 -0.77 11.46 28.46
N ALA A 323 -1.00 11.14 27.21
CA ALA A 323 -1.07 12.09 26.12
C ALA A 323 -2.26 11.77 25.21
N GLN A 324 -2.85 12.80 24.64
CA GLN A 324 -3.93 12.69 23.66
C GLN A 324 -3.45 13.16 22.29
N ASP A 325 -4.00 12.56 21.24
CA ASP A 325 -3.76 12.99 19.86
C ASP A 325 -4.11 14.46 19.68
N HIS A 326 -3.25 15.19 19.00
CA HIS A 326 -3.46 16.59 18.70
C HIS A 326 -2.74 17.02 17.42
N ASP A 327 -3.34 17.94 16.69
CA ASP A 327 -2.76 18.48 15.43
C ASP A 327 -2.24 17.38 14.48
N ASN A 328 -0.91 17.33 14.30
CA ASN A 328 -0.22 16.34 13.47
C ASN A 328 0.37 15.17 14.29
N VAL A 329 0.07 15.04 15.58
CA VAL A 329 0.68 14.04 16.47
C VAL A 329 -0.34 12.99 16.91
N THR A 330 0.02 11.71 16.72
CA THR A 330 -0.75 10.55 17.19
C THR A 330 0.09 9.74 18.16
N TYR A 331 -0.46 9.45 19.35
CA TYR A 331 0.19 8.65 20.38
C TYR A 331 -0.37 7.24 20.39
N ILE A 332 0.54 6.26 20.31
CA ILE A 332 0.17 4.84 20.24
C ILE A 332 0.89 4.08 21.35
N GLN A 333 0.12 3.44 22.21
CA GLN A 333 0.66 2.61 23.28
C GLN A 333 1.33 1.37 22.69
N ALA A 334 2.58 1.11 23.08
CA ALA A 334 3.39 0.01 22.60
C ALA A 334 4.18 -0.65 23.76
N PRO A 335 4.45 -1.96 23.70
CA PRO A 335 5.17 -2.65 24.77
C PRO A 335 6.62 -2.17 24.90
N ASN A 336 7.15 -2.20 26.14
CA ASN A 336 8.55 -1.96 26.45
C ASN A 336 9.07 -3.08 27.37
N THR A 337 9.41 -4.22 26.76
CA THR A 337 9.71 -5.48 27.46
C THR A 337 11.14 -5.95 27.32
N VAL A 338 11.91 -5.31 26.43
CA VAL A 338 13.34 -5.58 26.22
C VAL A 338 14.15 -4.29 26.33
N ASN A 339 15.43 -4.37 26.04
CA ASN A 339 16.28 -3.16 25.99
C ASN A 339 15.67 -2.09 25.09
N VAL A 340 15.49 -0.87 25.60
CA VAL A 340 14.79 0.24 24.93
C VAL A 340 15.35 0.57 23.55
N TYR A 341 16.67 0.43 23.35
CA TYR A 341 17.35 0.67 22.09
C TYR A 341 16.95 -0.33 20.99
N PHE A 342 16.54 -1.54 21.36
CA PHE A 342 16.02 -2.56 20.41
C PHE A 342 14.51 -2.60 20.40
N GLN A 343 13.85 -2.27 21.52
CA GLN A 343 12.39 -2.19 21.56
C GLN A 343 11.84 -1.19 20.54
N ARG A 344 12.53 -0.07 20.33
CA ARG A 344 12.13 0.93 19.33
C ARG A 344 12.06 0.33 17.91
N TRP A 345 13.03 -0.49 17.52
CA TRP A 345 13.09 -1.12 16.22
C TRP A 345 11.96 -2.17 16.06
N ILE A 346 11.73 -2.98 17.09
CA ILE A 346 10.66 -3.99 17.08
C ILE A 346 9.30 -3.33 16.92
N ASN A 347 9.02 -2.28 17.69
CA ASN A 347 7.74 -1.59 17.63
C ASN A 347 7.57 -0.76 16.36
N ALA A 348 8.64 -0.13 15.85
CA ALA A 348 8.62 0.55 14.56
C ALA A 348 8.32 -0.44 13.42
N TYR A 349 8.96 -1.61 13.40
CA TYR A 349 8.69 -2.65 12.41
C TYR A 349 7.22 -3.10 12.45
N ARG A 350 6.67 -3.37 13.64
CA ARG A 350 5.27 -3.79 13.83
C ARG A 350 4.32 -2.71 13.32
N TYR A 351 4.55 -1.47 13.74
CA TYR A 351 3.72 -0.35 13.28
C TYR A 351 3.73 -0.20 11.76
N LEU A 352 4.91 -0.25 11.14
CA LEU A 352 5.03 -0.18 9.69
C LEU A 352 4.39 -1.37 8.98
N ALA A 353 4.47 -2.58 9.54
CA ALA A 353 3.83 -3.77 8.99
C ALA A 353 2.30 -3.65 8.99
N ASP A 354 1.72 -3.09 10.07
CA ASP A 354 0.28 -2.90 10.24
C ASP A 354 -0.25 -1.70 9.43
N ASN A 355 0.62 -0.80 8.92
CA ASN A 355 0.25 0.41 8.19
C ASN A 355 0.86 0.44 6.77
N PRO A 356 0.32 -0.36 5.83
CA PRO A 356 0.85 -0.46 4.47
C PRO A 356 0.61 0.78 3.60
N ASP A 357 -0.18 1.75 4.07
CA ASP A 357 -0.42 3.06 3.45
C ASP A 357 0.72 4.07 3.68
N ILE A 358 1.76 3.71 4.43
CA ILE A 358 2.93 4.54 4.60
C ILE A 358 3.83 4.44 3.37
N GLY A 359 4.18 5.58 2.78
CA GLY A 359 5.08 5.67 1.63
C GLY A 359 6.53 5.78 2.05
N LYS A 360 6.87 6.88 2.73
CA LYS A 360 8.19 7.10 3.29
C LYS A 360 8.09 7.34 4.79
N VAL A 361 9.13 6.98 5.50
CA VAL A 361 9.18 7.12 6.95
C VAL A 361 10.54 7.61 7.42
N LEU A 362 10.53 8.61 8.29
CA LEU A 362 11.63 8.96 9.14
C LEU A 362 11.45 8.27 10.50
N VAL A 363 12.27 7.26 10.80
CA VAL A 363 12.38 6.68 12.14
C VAL A 363 13.49 7.41 12.87
N CYS A 364 13.18 8.08 13.99
CA CYS A 364 14.17 8.91 14.67
C CYS A 364 14.02 8.94 16.18
N ASP A 365 15.07 9.38 16.85
CA ASP A 365 15.03 9.72 18.29
C ASP A 365 14.08 10.89 18.52
N GLY A 366 13.27 10.81 19.60
CA GLY A 366 12.19 11.78 19.83
C GLY A 366 12.68 13.07 20.48
N THR A 367 13.67 12.98 21.36
CA THR A 367 14.04 14.08 22.29
C THR A 367 15.12 15.01 21.76
N ASP A 368 15.81 14.63 20.70
CA ASP A 368 17.03 15.31 20.24
C ASP A 368 17.14 15.39 18.70
N VAL A 369 16.01 15.26 18.02
CA VAL A 369 15.89 15.46 16.56
C VAL A 369 15.02 16.68 16.27
N GLU A 370 15.48 17.52 15.34
CA GLU A 370 14.76 18.68 14.82
C GLU A 370 14.74 18.62 13.29
N ILE A 371 13.58 18.85 12.68
CA ILE A 371 13.41 18.92 11.22
C ILE A 371 13.67 20.35 10.76
N LEU A 372 14.75 20.57 10.04
CA LEU A 372 15.16 21.90 9.57
C LEU A 372 14.44 22.31 8.28
N LYS A 373 14.10 21.33 7.43
CA LYS A 373 13.43 21.56 6.14
C LYS A 373 12.29 20.56 5.93
N PRO A 374 11.14 20.77 6.53
CA PRO A 374 10.04 19.81 6.45
C PRO A 374 9.54 19.58 5.00
N THR A 375 9.55 20.61 4.14
CA THR A 375 9.11 20.46 2.74
C THR A 375 10.03 19.59 1.89
N GLU A 376 11.29 19.42 2.27
CA GLU A 376 12.29 18.59 1.59
C GLU A 376 12.57 17.28 2.34
N LEU A 377 11.91 17.05 3.49
CA LEU A 377 12.24 15.94 4.40
C LEU A 377 12.25 14.61 3.67
N PHE A 378 11.19 14.31 2.94
CA PHE A 378 11.00 13.02 2.28
C PHE A 378 11.53 12.96 0.83
N ASP A 379 12.39 13.90 0.43
CA ASP A 379 13.06 13.83 -0.88
C ASP A 379 14.25 12.86 -0.84
N VAL A 380 13.91 11.57 -0.72
CA VAL A 380 14.86 10.44 -0.73
C VAL A 380 14.53 9.53 -1.89
N PRO A 381 15.51 9.18 -2.74
CA PRO A 381 15.31 8.28 -3.86
C PRO A 381 14.88 6.88 -3.41
N ALA A 382 14.10 6.18 -4.24
CA ALA A 382 13.74 4.80 -4.00
C ALA A 382 15.00 3.91 -3.90
N GLY A 383 14.96 2.93 -2.99
CA GLY A 383 16.08 2.05 -2.72
C GLY A 383 17.24 2.69 -1.94
N LYS A 384 17.04 3.91 -1.41
CA LYS A 384 18.06 4.60 -0.60
C LYS A 384 17.58 4.84 0.83
N LEU A 385 18.54 4.84 1.75
CA LEU A 385 18.35 5.04 3.19
C LEU A 385 19.24 6.20 3.65
N MET A 386 18.64 7.30 4.13
CA MET A 386 19.37 8.41 4.71
C MET A 386 19.58 8.16 6.21
N VAL A 387 20.81 8.30 6.66
CA VAL A 387 21.22 8.12 8.06
C VAL A 387 22.10 9.28 8.53
N GLY A 388 22.13 9.52 9.83
CA GLY A 388 23.07 10.48 10.42
C GLY A 388 24.50 9.93 10.42
N ALA A 389 25.49 10.82 10.36
CA ALA A 389 26.90 10.46 10.47
C ALA A 389 27.51 11.15 11.68
N GLU A 390 28.24 10.41 12.51
CA GLU A 390 28.99 10.91 13.66
C GLU A 390 30.30 11.59 13.22
N HIS A 391 30.96 12.27 14.13
CA HIS A 391 32.33 12.76 13.92
C HIS A 391 33.40 11.65 14.06
N GLN A 392 32.99 10.46 14.48
CA GLN A 392 33.85 9.30 14.75
C GLN A 392 33.84 8.29 13.62
N ILE A 393 34.74 7.34 13.69
CA ILE A 393 34.79 6.15 12.83
C ILE A 393 34.26 4.90 13.56
N VAL A 394 33.90 3.88 12.83
CA VAL A 394 33.38 2.59 13.37
C VAL A 394 34.35 1.99 14.39
N GLY A 395 35.67 2.04 14.15
CA GLY A 395 36.69 1.50 15.04
C GLY A 395 37.04 2.36 16.29
N CYS A 396 36.26 3.38 16.61
CA CYS A 396 36.57 4.27 17.73
C CYS A 396 36.51 3.54 19.09
N PRO A 397 37.23 4.08 20.12
CA PRO A 397 37.29 3.44 21.45
C PRO A 397 35.94 3.26 22.12
N TRP A 398 35.01 4.21 21.92
CA TRP A 398 33.67 4.10 22.49
C TRP A 398 32.94 2.87 21.99
N MET A 399 32.94 2.61 20.67
CA MET A 399 32.31 1.43 20.07
C MET A 399 32.91 0.13 20.62
N ARG A 400 34.23 0.05 20.72
CA ARG A 400 34.94 -1.12 21.24
C ARG A 400 34.65 -1.40 22.71
N ASN A 401 34.50 -0.37 23.53
CA ASN A 401 34.29 -0.50 24.97
C ASN A 401 32.80 -0.90 25.29
N ASN A 402 31.87 -0.49 24.49
CA ASN A 402 30.44 -0.68 24.77
C ASN A 402 29.81 -1.87 24.07
N HIS A 403 30.50 -2.53 23.13
CA HIS A 403 29.98 -3.65 22.36
C HIS A 403 30.92 -4.86 22.46
N PRO A 404 30.73 -5.74 23.47
CA PRO A 404 31.67 -6.81 23.81
C PRO A 404 31.57 -8.08 22.98
N ASP A 405 30.49 -8.25 22.17
CA ASP A 405 30.28 -9.44 21.35
C ASP A 405 31.40 -9.66 20.34
N ASN A 406 31.81 -10.92 20.13
CA ASN A 406 32.92 -11.27 19.27
C ASN A 406 32.66 -10.93 17.79
N LYS A 407 31.46 -11.21 17.28
CA LYS A 407 31.06 -10.91 15.91
C LYS A 407 31.07 -9.39 15.65
N LEU A 408 30.58 -8.61 16.62
CA LEU A 408 30.64 -7.16 16.53
C LEU A 408 32.09 -6.65 16.61
N ARG A 409 32.95 -7.25 17.43
CA ARG A 409 34.37 -6.87 17.50
C ARG A 409 35.12 -7.16 16.19
N GLU A 410 34.90 -8.31 15.60
CA GLU A 410 35.41 -8.64 14.26
C GLU A 410 35.00 -7.60 13.22
N PHE A 411 33.72 -7.22 13.22
CA PHE A 411 33.20 -6.14 12.37
C PHE A 411 33.88 -4.81 12.66
N LEU A 412 34.03 -4.41 13.94
CA LEU A 412 34.69 -3.17 14.33
C LEU A 412 36.17 -3.13 13.92
N ASP A 413 36.82 -4.27 13.81
CA ASP A 413 38.20 -4.39 13.33
C ASP A 413 38.29 -4.30 11.81
N GLU A 414 37.40 -5.00 11.08
CA GLU A 414 37.39 -5.02 9.63
C GLU A 414 36.96 -3.68 9.04
N TYR A 415 35.92 -3.05 9.60
CA TYR A 415 35.34 -1.79 9.12
C TYR A 415 35.80 -0.58 9.90
N HIS A 416 36.92 -0.66 10.65
CA HIS A 416 37.38 0.35 11.61
C HIS A 416 37.52 1.76 11.04
N HIS A 417 37.79 1.89 9.75
CA HIS A 417 38.04 3.17 9.06
C HIS A 417 36.75 3.78 8.45
N GLU A 418 35.65 3.04 8.45
CA GLU A 418 34.38 3.53 7.92
C GLU A 418 33.80 4.62 8.81
N GLN A 419 32.97 5.49 8.22
CA GLN A 419 32.23 6.51 8.93
C GLN A 419 31.26 5.87 9.94
N LEU A 420 31.31 6.27 11.20
CA LEU A 420 30.31 5.85 12.17
C LEU A 420 28.96 6.50 11.82
N VAL A 421 27.96 5.69 11.49
CA VAL A 421 26.60 6.19 11.25
C VAL A 421 25.76 6.08 12.52
N ASN A 422 24.89 7.07 12.72
CA ASN A 422 24.11 7.22 13.94
C ASN A 422 22.75 6.53 13.82
N ALA A 423 22.37 5.78 14.83
CA ALA A 423 21.11 5.05 14.88
C ALA A 423 19.89 5.94 15.20
N GLY A 424 20.07 7.21 15.51
CA GLY A 424 18.99 8.15 15.84
C GLY A 424 18.23 8.72 14.66
N VAL A 425 18.66 8.45 13.41
CA VAL A 425 17.99 8.89 12.18
C VAL A 425 18.08 7.80 11.12
N LEU A 426 16.93 7.32 10.66
CA LEU A 426 16.79 6.39 9.54
C LEU A 426 15.59 6.82 8.69
N LEU A 427 15.83 7.28 7.46
CA LEU A 427 14.82 7.81 6.57
C LEU A 427 14.89 7.10 5.21
N GLY A 428 13.76 6.67 4.69
CA GLY A 428 13.65 6.02 3.40
C GLY A 428 12.22 5.64 3.03
N HIS A 429 12.06 4.92 1.93
CA HIS A 429 10.79 4.27 1.63
C HIS A 429 10.50 3.19 2.68
N ARG A 430 9.21 3.04 3.03
CA ARG A 430 8.73 2.11 4.06
C ARG A 430 9.37 0.72 3.96
N ASP A 431 9.34 0.12 2.79
CA ASP A 431 9.82 -1.26 2.60
C ASP A 431 11.35 -1.38 2.74
N ASP A 432 12.11 -0.37 2.30
CA ASP A 432 13.57 -0.31 2.50
C ASP A 432 13.91 -0.13 3.99
N VAL A 433 13.18 0.73 4.69
CA VAL A 433 13.32 0.94 6.14
C VAL A 433 12.94 -0.33 6.91
N MET A 434 11.85 -0.99 6.55
CA MET A 434 11.44 -2.25 7.18
C MET A 434 12.47 -3.35 6.98
N ALA A 435 13.03 -3.49 5.78
CA ALA A 435 14.08 -4.48 5.51
C ALA A 435 15.31 -4.22 6.37
N PHE A 436 15.74 -2.96 6.50
CA PHE A 436 16.85 -2.57 7.36
C PHE A 436 16.57 -2.88 8.84
N ILE A 437 15.41 -2.48 9.34
CA ILE A 437 15.00 -2.72 10.74
C ILE A 437 14.93 -4.23 11.03
N LEU A 438 14.40 -5.03 10.12
CA LEU A 438 14.32 -6.49 10.30
C LEU A 438 15.71 -7.11 10.42
N ASP A 439 16.68 -6.64 9.62
CA ASP A 439 18.07 -7.07 9.71
C ASP A 439 18.73 -6.66 11.04
N VAL A 440 18.39 -5.48 11.57
CA VAL A 440 18.83 -5.03 12.90
C VAL A 440 18.29 -5.96 13.99
N ILE A 441 16.98 -6.26 13.96
CA ILE A 441 16.30 -7.14 14.93
C ILE A 441 16.90 -8.54 14.87
N HIS A 442 17.07 -9.13 13.69
CA HIS A 442 17.63 -10.47 13.53
C HIS A 442 19.08 -10.53 14.03
N THR A 443 19.91 -9.55 13.68
CA THR A 443 21.32 -9.53 14.11
C THR A 443 21.43 -9.42 15.63
N TRP A 444 20.63 -8.55 16.25
CA TRP A 444 20.58 -8.41 17.71
C TRP A 444 20.09 -9.72 18.36
N HIS A 445 18.99 -10.29 17.87
CA HIS A 445 18.43 -11.55 18.40
C HIS A 445 19.48 -12.67 18.36
N ASP A 446 20.20 -12.84 17.26
CA ASP A 446 21.24 -13.87 17.12
C ASP A 446 22.36 -13.69 18.17
N ILE A 447 22.78 -12.42 18.41
CA ILE A 447 23.81 -12.10 19.41
C ILE A 447 23.30 -12.42 20.82
N GLU A 448 22.08 -12.04 21.17
CA GLU A 448 21.51 -12.30 22.50
C GLU A 448 21.23 -13.79 22.73
N MET A 449 20.79 -14.51 21.71
CA MET A 449 20.64 -15.98 21.80
C MET A 449 22.00 -16.67 21.99
N ALA A 450 23.04 -16.23 21.30
CA ALA A 450 24.38 -16.73 21.53
C ALA A 450 24.89 -16.41 22.95
N ALA A 451 24.57 -15.23 23.49
CA ALA A 451 24.88 -14.87 24.87
C ALA A 451 24.12 -15.72 25.88
N PHE A 452 22.84 -15.98 25.64
CA PHE A 452 22.04 -16.86 26.47
C PHE A 452 22.64 -18.29 26.55
N HIS A 453 23.16 -18.79 25.44
CA HIS A 453 23.87 -20.08 25.39
C HIS A 453 25.35 -19.98 25.81
N LYS A 454 25.80 -18.86 26.37
CA LYS A 454 27.19 -18.59 26.79
C LYS A 454 28.22 -18.69 25.68
N ALA A 455 27.80 -18.57 24.43
CA ALA A 455 28.69 -18.54 23.26
C ALA A 455 29.11 -17.09 22.87
N SER A 456 28.51 -16.08 23.49
CA SER A 456 28.78 -14.66 23.29
C SER A 456 28.73 -13.89 24.62
N LYS A 457 29.23 -12.66 24.62
CA LYS A 457 29.13 -11.71 25.72
C LYS A 457 27.86 -10.83 25.64
N GLY A 458 27.05 -11.00 24.60
CA GLY A 458 25.90 -10.16 24.31
C GLY A 458 26.25 -8.83 23.62
N ASN A 459 25.23 -8.10 23.24
CA ASN A 459 25.38 -6.89 22.43
C ASN A 459 26.00 -5.69 23.19
N GLY A 460 25.85 -5.62 24.51
CA GLY A 460 26.19 -4.44 25.32
C GLY A 460 25.00 -3.50 25.55
N VAL A 461 25.29 -2.20 25.75
CA VAL A 461 24.28 -1.25 26.26
C VAL A 461 23.37 -0.65 25.18
N GLY A 462 23.83 -0.51 23.94
CA GLY A 462 23.09 0.18 22.88
C GLY A 462 23.05 -0.57 21.57
N ASP A 463 22.41 0.01 20.57
CA ASP A 463 22.20 -0.57 19.26
C ASP A 463 23.23 -0.13 18.19
N MET A 464 24.12 0.81 18.51
CA MET A 464 25.03 1.42 17.55
C MET A 464 25.88 0.43 16.77
N ALA A 465 26.45 -0.60 17.43
CA ALA A 465 27.28 -1.59 16.73
C ALA A 465 26.46 -2.49 15.82
N VAL A 466 25.28 -2.95 16.26
CA VAL A 466 24.36 -3.74 15.43
C VAL A 466 23.87 -2.91 14.24
N PHE A 467 23.51 -1.65 14.48
CA PHE A 467 23.07 -0.74 13.41
C PHE A 467 24.16 -0.57 12.34
N ASN A 468 25.40 -0.26 12.74
CA ASN A 468 26.51 -0.10 11.82
C ASN A 468 26.89 -1.41 11.13
N TYR A 469 26.84 -2.55 11.85
CA TYR A 469 27.05 -3.87 11.25
C TYR A 469 26.07 -4.10 10.09
N VAL A 470 24.76 -3.90 10.32
CA VAL A 470 23.74 -4.06 9.29
C VAL A 470 23.93 -3.06 8.15
N ALA A 471 24.18 -1.80 8.49
CA ALA A 471 24.39 -0.73 7.52
C ALA A 471 25.51 -1.07 6.51
N TYR A 472 26.66 -1.48 6.99
CA TYR A 472 27.82 -1.71 6.13
C TYR A 472 27.90 -3.10 5.50
N THR A 473 27.38 -4.14 6.17
CA THR A 473 27.48 -5.52 5.65
C THR A 473 26.29 -5.92 4.76
N ARG A 474 25.13 -5.25 4.89
CA ARG A 474 23.90 -5.66 4.16
C ARG A 474 23.28 -4.55 3.31
N HIS A 475 23.48 -3.27 3.69
CA HIS A 475 22.79 -2.14 3.05
C HIS A 475 23.76 -1.06 2.56
N ARG A 476 25.05 -1.32 2.43
CA ARG A 476 26.08 -0.32 2.10
C ARG A 476 25.72 0.51 0.87
N ASP A 477 25.29 -0.14 -0.20
CA ASP A 477 24.97 0.52 -1.47
C ASP A 477 23.70 1.38 -1.41
N LYS A 478 22.90 1.21 -0.36
CA LYS A 478 21.66 1.98 -0.14
C LYS A 478 21.90 3.22 0.70
N LEU A 479 23.00 3.32 1.44
CA LEU A 479 23.23 4.39 2.42
C LEU A 479 23.47 5.74 1.75
N ILE A 480 22.81 6.77 2.29
CA ILE A 480 23.08 8.18 2.08
C ILE A 480 23.40 8.79 3.45
N TYR A 481 24.60 9.26 3.65
CA TYR A 481 24.99 10.01 4.84
C TYR A 481 25.83 11.23 4.44
N GLY A 482 25.97 12.20 5.33
CA GLY A 482 26.68 13.44 5.08
C GLY A 482 25.81 14.66 5.42
N PRO A 483 25.86 15.75 4.62
CA PRO A 483 25.29 17.05 5.02
C PRO A 483 23.75 17.07 5.10
N GLY A 484 23.03 16.01 4.67
CA GLY A 484 21.59 15.92 4.80
C GLY A 484 21.10 15.85 6.25
N VAL A 485 21.94 15.30 7.15
CA VAL A 485 21.70 15.24 8.59
C VAL A 485 22.87 15.90 9.28
N THR A 486 22.65 17.05 9.94
CA THR A 486 23.68 17.72 10.77
C THR A 486 23.61 17.23 12.20
N THR A 487 24.74 17.23 12.91
CA THR A 487 24.81 16.82 14.30
C THR A 487 25.81 17.68 15.06
N MET A 488 25.49 18.03 16.32
CA MET A 488 26.44 18.77 17.17
C MET A 488 27.67 17.92 17.55
N PHE A 489 27.61 16.61 17.42
CA PHE A 489 28.77 15.75 17.55
C PHE A 489 29.86 16.01 16.49
N LYS A 490 29.53 16.73 15.41
CA LYS A 490 30.48 17.22 14.41
C LYS A 490 30.94 18.64 14.71
N ALA A 491 31.26 18.95 15.96
CA ALA A 491 31.78 20.25 16.39
C ALA A 491 30.87 21.41 15.93
N ASP A 492 29.61 21.36 16.29
CA ASP A 492 28.61 22.39 15.95
C ASP A 492 28.42 22.57 14.43
N GLU A 493 28.43 21.50 13.68
CA GLU A 493 28.18 21.56 12.24
C GLU A 493 26.92 22.39 11.94
N ARG A 494 27.14 23.52 11.30
CA ARG A 494 26.08 24.42 10.84
C ARG A 494 26.17 24.57 9.35
N ASN A 495 25.26 23.97 8.65
CA ASN A 495 25.17 24.10 7.21
C ASN A 495 23.73 24.41 6.77
N THR A 496 23.58 24.99 5.60
CA THR A 496 22.27 25.35 5.00
C THR A 496 21.64 24.20 4.20
N PHE A 497 22.32 23.06 4.08
CA PHE A 497 21.90 21.92 3.29
C PHE A 497 21.13 20.90 4.11
N SER A 498 21.37 20.84 5.42
CA SER A 498 20.73 19.85 6.29
C SER A 498 19.24 19.97 6.34
N ARG A 499 18.58 18.83 6.26
CA ARG A 499 17.13 18.67 6.42
C ARG A 499 16.77 18.32 7.86
N ILE A 500 17.67 17.67 8.55
CA ILE A 500 17.49 17.15 9.90
C ILE A 500 18.70 17.55 10.74
N ARG A 501 18.44 17.96 11.97
CA ARG A 501 19.46 18.10 13.03
C ARG A 501 19.25 16.97 14.04
N HIS A 502 20.32 16.28 14.40
CA HIS A 502 20.33 15.27 15.45
C HIS A 502 21.48 15.55 16.41
N LYS A 503 21.15 15.99 17.65
CA LYS A 503 22.08 16.38 18.74
C LYS A 503 23.05 17.47 18.45
#